data_fae8705200c8519384961a38d443c5fd
#
_entry.id   fae8705200c8519384961a38d443c5fd
#
_cell.length_a   1.000
_cell.length_b   1.000
_cell.length_c   1.000
_cell.angle_alpha   90.00
_cell.angle_beta   90.00
_cell.angle_gamma   90.00
#
_symmetry.space_group_name_H-M   'P 1'
#
loop_
_entity.id
_entity.type
_entity.pdbx_description
1 polymer ?
#
loop_
_entity_poly.entity_id
_entity_poly.type
_entity_poly.pdbx_seq_one_letter_code
_entity_poly.pdbx_strand_id
1 'polypeptide(L)'
;MGNRAPSDPSPALIDRARQGDVRAQAELVEPHLATVVNWAARLCGPSSDPEDLAHEVFIVVLTRLHGLKDPKEFRSWLYGITRRVVAKHRRRAWFKRWAGPPTTESEDLRLGPGAEYAQRETSRRVQQVLDRMTANQREVLVLIDVEQRTAVEVAELLGLPENTVRSRLRLARASFARLAAARGLSPDASQPELPALGGA
;
A
#
# COMPACT_ATOMS: atom_id res chain seq x y z
N MET A 1 -16.07 -4.71 10.24
CA MET A 1 -16.52 -3.35 9.87
C MET A 1 -15.84 -3.00 8.57
N GLY A 2 -16.61 -2.97 7.46
CA GLY A 2 -16.07 -2.69 6.13
C GLY A 2 -15.52 -1.25 6.08
N ASN A 3 -14.26 -1.12 5.78
CA ASN A 3 -13.60 0.16 5.58
C ASN A 3 -14.08 0.77 4.26
N ARG A 4 -15.27 1.38 4.30
CA ARG A 4 -15.82 2.12 3.16
C ARG A 4 -14.85 3.27 2.90
N ALA A 5 -14.28 3.28 1.70
CA ALA A 5 -13.39 4.34 1.29
C ALA A 5 -14.07 5.70 1.47
N PRO A 6 -13.36 6.73 1.97
CA PRO A 6 -13.91 8.06 2.09
C PRO A 6 -14.39 8.56 0.72
N SER A 7 -15.48 9.33 0.72
CA SER A 7 -16.01 9.97 -0.48
C SER A 7 -15.04 11.03 -0.99
N ASP A 8 -15.06 11.27 -2.30
CA ASP A 8 -14.25 12.33 -2.89
C ASP A 8 -14.65 13.71 -2.31
N PRO A 9 -13.67 14.59 -2.07
CA PRO A 9 -13.91 15.91 -1.51
C PRO A 9 -14.68 16.81 -2.49
N SER A 10 -15.51 17.70 -1.94
CA SER A 10 -16.22 18.66 -2.77
C SER A 10 -15.28 19.68 -3.44
N PRO A 11 -15.60 20.21 -4.63
CA PRO A 11 -14.82 21.26 -5.26
C PRO A 11 -14.57 22.47 -4.34
N ALA A 12 -15.59 22.89 -3.59
CA ALA A 12 -15.48 24.02 -2.67
C ALA A 12 -14.49 23.77 -1.53
N LEU A 13 -14.42 22.54 -1.01
CA LEU A 13 -13.43 22.15 0.01
C LEU A 13 -12.01 22.21 -0.55
N ILE A 14 -11.81 21.69 -1.77
CA ILE A 14 -10.50 21.74 -2.43
C ILE A 14 -10.06 23.18 -2.68
N ASP A 15 -10.96 24.06 -3.13
CA ASP A 15 -10.63 25.45 -3.41
C ASP A 15 -10.27 26.22 -2.13
N ARG A 16 -10.97 26.01 -1.04
CA ARG A 16 -10.61 26.58 0.27
C ARG A 16 -9.25 26.07 0.76
N ALA A 17 -9.01 24.77 0.63
CA ALA A 17 -7.72 24.16 1.03
C ALA A 17 -6.55 24.70 0.20
N ARG A 18 -6.75 24.95 -1.12
CA ARG A 18 -5.78 25.59 -2.02
C ARG A 18 -5.43 27.01 -1.58
N GLN A 19 -6.40 27.75 -1.05
CA GLN A 19 -6.20 29.11 -0.55
C GLN A 19 -5.48 29.17 0.80
N GLY A 20 -5.13 28.00 1.37
CA GLY A 20 -4.41 27.91 2.64
C GLY A 20 -5.34 27.93 3.87
N ASP A 21 -6.67 27.76 3.70
CA ASP A 21 -7.58 27.58 4.83
C ASP A 21 -7.22 26.31 5.60
N VAL A 22 -6.62 26.48 6.79
CA VAL A 22 -6.13 25.40 7.64
C VAL A 22 -7.26 24.43 8.04
N ARG A 23 -8.47 24.93 8.25
CA ARG A 23 -9.62 24.07 8.57
C ARG A 23 -10.02 23.23 7.37
N ALA A 24 -10.07 23.81 6.18
CA ALA A 24 -10.34 23.07 4.97
C ALA A 24 -9.24 22.05 4.65
N GLN A 25 -7.97 22.34 4.95
CA GLN A 25 -6.87 21.37 4.84
C GLN A 25 -7.05 20.21 5.80
N ALA A 26 -7.44 20.44 7.06
CA ALA A 26 -7.74 19.39 8.02
C ALA A 26 -8.95 18.53 7.57
N GLU A 27 -10.06 19.17 7.16
CA GLU A 27 -11.24 18.50 6.61
C GLU A 27 -10.91 17.61 5.39
N LEU A 28 -9.92 18.01 4.59
CA LEU A 28 -9.45 17.25 3.44
C LEU A 28 -8.59 16.05 3.86
N VAL A 29 -7.74 16.20 4.86
CA VAL A 29 -6.73 15.20 5.27
C VAL A 29 -7.33 14.10 6.15
N GLU A 30 -8.09 14.49 7.20
CA GLU A 30 -8.57 13.57 8.23
C GLU A 30 -9.30 12.33 7.71
N PRO A 31 -10.25 12.42 6.76
CA PRO A 31 -10.96 11.25 6.27
C PRO A 31 -10.07 10.27 5.50
N HIS A 32 -8.97 10.76 4.93
CA HIS A 32 -8.06 9.98 4.09
C HIS A 32 -6.83 9.44 4.82
N LEU A 33 -6.57 9.89 6.05
CA LEU A 33 -5.34 9.55 6.80
C LEU A 33 -5.18 8.04 6.96
N ALA A 34 -6.19 7.36 7.49
CA ALA A 34 -6.14 5.91 7.69
C ALA A 34 -5.93 5.13 6.38
N THR A 35 -6.53 5.62 5.28
CA THR A 35 -6.36 5.02 3.95
C THR A 35 -4.92 5.14 3.47
N VAL A 36 -4.30 6.31 3.62
CA VAL A 36 -2.91 6.55 3.20
C VAL A 36 -1.94 5.76 4.07
N VAL A 37 -2.15 5.70 5.40
CA VAL A 37 -1.35 4.88 6.32
C VAL A 37 -1.40 3.41 5.90
N ASN A 38 -2.59 2.88 5.60
CA ASN A 38 -2.75 1.50 5.13
C ASN A 38 -2.02 1.26 3.79
N TRP A 39 -2.13 2.18 2.83
CA TRP A 39 -1.39 2.07 1.57
C TRP A 39 0.12 2.11 1.80
N ALA A 40 0.60 3.03 2.64
CA ALA A 40 2.01 3.14 2.98
C ALA A 40 2.52 1.85 3.62
N ALA A 41 1.84 1.33 4.64
CA ALA A 41 2.21 0.10 5.34
C ALA A 41 2.37 -1.10 4.40
N ARG A 42 1.43 -1.27 3.47
CA ARG A 42 1.42 -2.41 2.53
C ARG A 42 2.42 -2.27 1.40
N LEU A 43 2.69 -1.04 0.95
CA LEU A 43 3.59 -0.79 -0.18
C LEU A 43 5.05 -0.60 0.25
N CYS A 44 5.31 -0.07 1.45
CA CYS A 44 6.66 0.28 1.89
C CYS A 44 7.43 -0.90 2.49
N GLY A 45 6.75 -1.79 3.20
CA GLY A 45 7.38 -2.90 3.93
C GLY A 45 7.77 -2.53 5.37
N PRO A 46 8.32 -3.50 6.13
CA PRO A 46 8.47 -3.41 7.59
C PRO A 46 9.55 -2.43 8.06
N SER A 47 10.41 -1.92 7.18
CA SER A 47 11.55 -1.05 7.53
C SER A 47 11.21 0.44 7.57
N SER A 48 9.94 0.81 7.48
CA SER A 48 9.50 2.20 7.43
C SER A 48 8.27 2.41 8.27
N ASP A 49 8.19 3.53 8.96
CA ASP A 49 7.00 3.93 9.68
C ASP A 49 5.92 4.40 8.68
N PRO A 50 4.75 3.74 8.64
CA PRO A 50 3.67 4.12 7.74
C PRO A 50 3.06 5.48 8.05
N GLU A 51 3.09 5.90 9.33
CA GLU A 51 2.55 7.19 9.77
C GLU A 51 3.46 8.32 9.31
N ASP A 52 4.78 8.18 9.45
CA ASP A 52 5.75 9.14 8.91
C ASP A 52 5.61 9.29 7.40
N LEU A 53 5.39 8.19 6.69
CA LEU A 53 5.15 8.22 5.25
C LEU A 53 3.84 8.91 4.89
N ALA A 54 2.79 8.69 5.67
CA ALA A 54 1.51 9.38 5.46
C ALA A 54 1.65 10.88 5.68
N HIS A 55 2.41 11.32 6.68
CA HIS A 55 2.73 12.72 6.87
C HIS A 55 3.49 13.31 5.66
N GLU A 56 4.54 12.63 5.16
CA GLU A 56 5.25 13.08 3.93
C GLU A 56 4.29 13.16 2.73
N VAL A 57 3.38 12.20 2.60
CA VAL A 57 2.35 12.20 1.55
C VAL A 57 1.47 13.45 1.64
N PHE A 58 0.93 13.77 2.82
CA PHE A 58 0.03 14.90 2.96
C PHE A 58 0.73 16.26 2.83
N ILE A 59 1.99 16.36 3.22
CA ILE A 59 2.82 17.53 2.90
C ILE A 59 2.88 17.73 1.38
N VAL A 60 3.13 16.68 0.61
CA VAL A 60 3.16 16.74 -0.85
C VAL A 60 1.78 17.03 -1.44
N VAL A 61 0.72 16.44 -0.87
CA VAL A 61 -0.68 16.67 -1.29
C VAL A 61 -1.02 18.15 -1.16
N LEU A 62 -0.83 18.74 0.01
CA LEU A 62 -1.17 20.14 0.26
C LEU A 62 -0.32 21.09 -0.59
N THR A 63 0.98 20.82 -0.75
CA THR A 63 1.87 21.62 -1.60
C THR A 63 1.48 21.55 -3.08
N ARG A 64 0.99 20.41 -3.56
CA ARG A 64 0.66 20.18 -4.97
C ARG A 64 -0.83 20.20 -5.29
N LEU A 65 -1.66 20.62 -4.35
CA LEU A 65 -3.12 20.59 -4.49
C LEU A 65 -3.61 21.41 -5.70
N HIS A 66 -2.88 22.47 -6.09
CA HIS A 66 -3.13 23.23 -7.31
C HIS A 66 -3.01 22.39 -8.60
N GLY A 67 -2.27 21.29 -8.56
CA GLY A 67 -2.11 20.39 -9.70
C GLY A 67 -3.26 19.40 -9.92
N LEU A 68 -4.18 19.28 -8.98
CA LEU A 68 -5.37 18.45 -9.14
C LEU A 68 -6.34 19.18 -10.09
N LYS A 69 -6.62 18.59 -11.25
CA LYS A 69 -7.49 19.19 -12.27
C LYS A 69 -8.97 18.97 -11.99
N ASP A 70 -9.35 17.75 -11.66
CA ASP A 70 -10.73 17.36 -11.35
C ASP A 70 -10.83 16.84 -9.90
N PRO A 71 -11.68 17.42 -9.05
CA PRO A 71 -11.96 16.94 -7.70
C PRO A 71 -12.35 15.46 -7.63
N LYS A 72 -13.04 14.94 -8.66
CA LYS A 72 -13.44 13.53 -8.75
C LYS A 72 -12.24 12.57 -8.90
N GLU A 73 -11.10 13.08 -9.34
CA GLU A 73 -9.86 12.31 -9.46
C GLU A 73 -9.01 12.38 -8.18
N PHE A 74 -9.49 13.01 -7.11
CA PHE A 74 -8.70 13.24 -5.90
C PHE A 74 -8.11 11.93 -5.34
N ARG A 75 -8.89 10.87 -5.30
CA ARG A 75 -8.46 9.59 -4.73
C ARG A 75 -7.36 8.92 -5.57
N SER A 76 -7.49 8.89 -6.89
CA SER A 76 -6.47 8.34 -7.79
C SER A 76 -5.20 9.20 -7.79
N TRP A 77 -5.37 10.51 -7.70
CA TRP A 77 -4.27 11.46 -7.59
C TRP A 77 -3.53 11.33 -6.25
N LEU A 78 -4.26 11.22 -5.12
CA LEU A 78 -3.71 10.96 -3.79
C LEU A 78 -2.93 9.64 -3.76
N TYR A 79 -3.51 8.57 -4.33
CA TYR A 79 -2.82 7.30 -4.45
C TYR A 79 -1.54 7.41 -5.28
N GLY A 80 -1.57 8.16 -6.39
CA GLY A 80 -0.40 8.42 -7.22
C GLY A 80 0.73 9.14 -6.46
N ILE A 81 0.40 10.07 -5.56
CA ILE A 81 1.36 10.73 -4.66
C ILE A 81 1.92 9.71 -3.66
N THR A 82 1.04 8.95 -2.97
CA THR A 82 1.44 7.92 -2.01
C THR A 82 2.43 6.94 -2.62
N ARG A 83 2.13 6.42 -3.81
CA ARG A 83 3.00 5.52 -4.55
C ARG A 83 4.38 6.11 -4.83
N ARG A 84 4.46 7.39 -5.22
CA ARG A 84 5.74 8.07 -5.50
C ARG A 84 6.58 8.29 -4.23
N VAL A 85 5.95 8.68 -3.13
CA VAL A 85 6.61 8.86 -1.83
C VAL A 85 7.18 7.54 -1.36
N VAL A 86 6.36 6.48 -1.36
CA VAL A 86 6.79 5.13 -0.99
C VAL A 86 7.93 4.62 -1.88
N ALA A 87 7.83 4.79 -3.21
CA ALA A 87 8.88 4.38 -4.13
C ALA A 87 10.21 5.10 -3.88
N LYS A 88 10.16 6.41 -3.60
CA LYS A 88 11.34 7.20 -3.22
C LYS A 88 11.97 6.68 -1.93
N HIS A 89 11.16 6.37 -0.93
CA HIS A 89 11.60 5.86 0.36
C HIS A 89 12.24 4.47 0.24
N ARG A 90 11.61 3.55 -0.49
CA ARG A 90 12.17 2.21 -0.77
C ARG A 90 13.50 2.27 -1.51
N ARG A 91 13.62 3.18 -2.48
CA ARG A 91 14.87 3.37 -3.21
C ARG A 91 15.99 3.86 -2.29
N ARG A 92 15.69 4.82 -1.38
CA ARG A 92 16.65 5.28 -0.37
C ARG A 92 17.07 4.17 0.59
N ALA A 93 16.12 3.38 1.09
CA ALA A 93 16.39 2.24 1.96
C ALA A 93 17.25 1.17 1.26
N TRP A 94 17.02 0.95 -0.04
CA TRP A 94 17.83 0.05 -0.84
C TRP A 94 19.28 0.57 -0.98
N PHE A 95 19.47 1.84 -1.32
CA PHE A 95 20.80 2.46 -1.40
C PHE A 95 21.54 2.42 -0.07
N LYS A 96 20.85 2.71 1.04
CA LYS A 96 21.44 2.66 2.38
C LYS A 96 21.93 1.25 2.74
N ARG A 97 21.19 0.21 2.37
CA ARG A 97 21.62 -1.19 2.56
C ARG A 97 22.75 -1.62 1.64
N TRP A 98 22.81 -1.07 0.43
CA TRP A 98 23.86 -1.39 -0.53
C TRP A 98 25.19 -0.66 -0.22
N ALA A 99 25.12 0.57 0.28
CA ALA A 99 26.29 1.42 0.58
C ALA A 99 26.79 1.32 2.04
N GLY A 100 26.00 0.69 2.94
CA GLY A 100 26.34 0.53 4.35
C GLY A 100 26.93 -0.87 4.66
N PRO A 101 27.67 -1.02 5.78
CA PRO A 101 27.99 -2.32 6.31
C PRO A 101 26.69 -3.13 6.52
N PRO A 102 26.73 -4.49 6.46
CA PRO A 102 25.55 -5.30 6.67
C PRO A 102 24.96 -4.95 8.05
N THR A 103 23.92 -4.14 8.03
CA THR A 103 23.16 -3.87 9.23
C THR A 103 22.47 -5.15 9.60
N THR A 104 22.85 -5.73 10.72
CA THR A 104 22.08 -6.72 11.46
C THR A 104 20.65 -6.17 11.51
N GLU A 105 19.72 -6.90 10.87
CA GLU A 105 18.29 -6.58 10.96
C GLU A 105 17.97 -6.42 12.43
N SER A 106 17.47 -5.26 12.82
CA SER A 106 16.96 -5.05 14.16
C SER A 106 15.82 -6.00 14.35
N GLU A 107 16.12 -7.15 14.97
CA GLU A 107 15.11 -8.02 15.53
C GLU A 107 14.43 -7.24 16.65
N ASP A 108 13.27 -6.69 16.36
CA ASP A 108 12.38 -6.21 17.40
C ASP A 108 11.78 -7.45 18.08
N LEU A 109 12.63 -8.08 18.93
CA LEU A 109 12.31 -9.23 19.77
C LEU A 109 11.40 -8.78 20.92
N ARG A 110 10.16 -8.41 20.62
CA ARG A 110 9.08 -8.39 21.60
C ARG A 110 8.36 -9.73 21.53
N LEU A 111 8.82 -10.63 22.38
CA LEU A 111 8.25 -11.95 22.61
C LEU A 111 6.80 -11.83 23.07
N GLY A 112 5.85 -12.18 22.18
CA GLY A 112 4.44 -12.42 22.52
C GLY A 112 4.12 -13.92 22.46
N PRO A 113 3.02 -14.41 23.05
CA PRO A 113 2.68 -15.83 23.12
C PRO A 113 2.52 -16.47 21.73
N GLY A 114 2.89 -17.74 21.63
CA GLY A 114 3.24 -18.52 20.44
C GLY A 114 2.39 -18.37 19.17
N ALA A 115 1.08 -18.17 19.25
CA ALA A 115 0.22 -18.03 18.05
C ALA A 115 0.43 -16.67 17.33
N GLU A 116 0.62 -15.59 18.09
CA GLU A 116 0.92 -14.27 17.54
C GLU A 116 2.31 -14.24 16.89
N TYR A 117 3.26 -14.99 17.44
CA TYR A 117 4.60 -15.12 16.86
C TYR A 117 4.55 -15.80 15.49
N ALA A 118 3.82 -16.92 15.36
CA ALA A 118 3.69 -17.64 14.10
C ALA A 118 3.01 -16.76 13.01
N GLN A 119 2.01 -15.98 13.39
CA GLN A 119 1.33 -15.07 12.47
C GLN A 119 2.22 -13.90 12.04
N ARG A 120 3.00 -13.34 12.97
CA ARG A 120 4.00 -12.29 12.67
C ARG A 120 5.11 -12.81 11.75
N GLU A 121 5.61 -14.02 12.01
CA GLU A 121 6.64 -14.65 11.17
C GLU A 121 6.11 -14.91 9.76
N THR A 122 4.88 -15.42 9.61
CA THR A 122 4.23 -15.60 8.31
C THR A 122 4.07 -14.26 7.58
N SER A 123 3.60 -13.23 8.27
CA SER A 123 3.47 -11.88 7.70
C SER A 123 4.82 -11.31 7.26
N ARG A 124 5.87 -11.52 8.06
CA ARG A 124 7.24 -11.11 7.73
C ARG A 124 7.75 -11.81 6.47
N ARG A 125 7.53 -13.13 6.35
CA ARG A 125 7.93 -13.92 5.17
C ARG A 125 7.18 -13.47 3.91
N VAL A 126 5.87 -13.26 4.02
CA VAL A 126 5.05 -12.72 2.92
C VAL A 126 5.58 -11.36 2.48
N GLN A 127 5.89 -10.47 3.43
CA GLN A 127 6.45 -9.16 3.11
C GLN A 127 7.80 -9.26 2.41
N GLN A 128 8.67 -10.18 2.81
CA GLN A 128 9.95 -10.42 2.14
C GLN A 128 9.78 -10.93 0.70
N VAL A 129 8.71 -11.67 0.39
CA VAL A 129 8.37 -12.06 -0.98
C VAL A 129 7.90 -10.85 -1.78
N LEU A 130 6.98 -10.05 -1.20
CA LEU A 130 6.49 -8.83 -1.82
C LEU A 130 7.62 -7.85 -2.14
N ASP A 131 8.64 -7.77 -1.29
CA ASP A 131 9.78 -6.87 -1.47
C ASP A 131 10.66 -7.22 -2.69
N ARG A 132 10.65 -8.48 -3.12
CA ARG A 132 11.37 -8.95 -4.31
C ARG A 132 10.58 -8.82 -5.61
N MET A 133 9.29 -8.54 -5.50
CA MET A 133 8.46 -8.31 -6.68
C MET A 133 8.72 -6.92 -7.28
N THR A 134 8.47 -6.77 -8.57
CA THR A 134 8.45 -5.44 -9.19
C THR A 134 7.36 -4.57 -8.55
N ALA A 135 7.56 -3.25 -8.52
CA ALA A 135 6.60 -2.32 -7.91
C ALA A 135 5.18 -2.50 -8.50
N ASN A 136 5.07 -2.60 -9.82
CA ASN A 136 3.78 -2.75 -10.52
C ASN A 136 3.07 -4.08 -10.20
N GLN A 137 3.83 -5.17 -10.05
CA GLN A 137 3.26 -6.48 -9.68
C GLN A 137 2.79 -6.49 -8.23
N ARG A 138 3.62 -5.99 -7.32
CA ARG A 138 3.27 -5.88 -5.90
C ARG A 138 2.04 -5.03 -5.69
N GLU A 139 1.98 -3.87 -6.34
CA GLU A 139 0.88 -2.93 -6.24
C GLU A 139 -0.46 -3.57 -6.60
N VAL A 140 -0.55 -4.20 -7.76
CA VAL A 140 -1.79 -4.85 -8.21
C VAL A 140 -2.15 -6.04 -7.32
N LEU A 141 -1.17 -6.85 -6.89
CA LEU A 141 -1.40 -7.96 -5.98
C LEU A 141 -1.96 -7.49 -4.63
N VAL A 142 -1.35 -6.46 -4.04
CA VAL A 142 -1.80 -5.91 -2.76
C VAL A 142 -3.21 -5.33 -2.88
N LEU A 143 -3.50 -4.55 -3.90
CA LEU A 143 -4.81 -3.91 -4.06
C LEU A 143 -5.93 -4.93 -4.28
N ILE A 144 -5.68 -6.00 -5.05
CA ILE A 144 -6.72 -6.99 -5.37
C ILE A 144 -6.76 -8.11 -4.33
N ASP A 145 -5.64 -8.76 -4.04
CA ASP A 145 -5.64 -9.98 -3.21
C ASP A 145 -5.61 -9.68 -1.71
N VAL A 146 -5.03 -8.55 -1.28
CA VAL A 146 -4.97 -8.18 0.13
C VAL A 146 -6.08 -7.19 0.52
N GLU A 147 -6.35 -6.18 -0.31
CA GLU A 147 -7.41 -5.19 -0.05
C GLU A 147 -8.76 -5.59 -0.61
N GLN A 148 -8.84 -6.73 -1.31
CA GLN A 148 -10.08 -7.28 -1.86
C GLN A 148 -10.80 -6.28 -2.79
N ARG A 149 -10.04 -5.46 -3.54
CA ARG A 149 -10.60 -4.55 -4.53
C ARG A 149 -10.88 -5.29 -5.82
N THR A 150 -11.90 -4.86 -6.54
CA THR A 150 -12.18 -5.35 -7.89
C THR A 150 -11.14 -4.84 -8.90
N ALA A 151 -10.99 -5.54 -10.03
CA ALA A 151 -10.10 -5.09 -11.10
C ALA A 151 -10.51 -3.73 -11.69
N VAL A 152 -11.81 -3.43 -11.68
CA VAL A 152 -12.37 -2.14 -12.12
C VAL A 152 -11.91 -1.02 -11.19
N GLU A 153 -12.11 -1.15 -9.88
CA GLU A 153 -11.68 -0.15 -8.90
C GLU A 153 -10.17 0.10 -8.94
N VAL A 154 -9.38 -0.96 -9.18
CA VAL A 154 -7.92 -0.84 -9.30
C VAL A 154 -7.54 -0.16 -10.63
N ALA A 155 -8.28 -0.42 -11.70
CA ALA A 155 -8.08 0.25 -12.98
C ALA A 155 -8.31 1.76 -12.87
N GLU A 156 -9.41 2.16 -12.23
CA GLU A 156 -9.71 3.56 -11.92
C GLU A 156 -8.65 4.20 -11.03
N LEU A 157 -8.28 3.51 -9.92
CA LEU A 157 -7.29 4.01 -8.97
C LEU A 157 -5.91 4.23 -9.60
N LEU A 158 -5.50 3.34 -10.53
CA LEU A 158 -4.20 3.39 -11.18
C LEU A 158 -4.20 4.18 -12.49
N GLY A 159 -5.36 4.58 -13.00
CA GLY A 159 -5.51 5.19 -14.33
C GLY A 159 -5.08 4.25 -15.46
N LEU A 160 -5.42 2.97 -15.37
CA LEU A 160 -5.03 1.93 -16.31
C LEU A 160 -6.26 1.23 -16.92
N PRO A 161 -6.15 0.70 -18.15
CA PRO A 161 -7.18 -0.19 -18.68
C PRO A 161 -7.33 -1.44 -17.80
N GLU A 162 -8.57 -1.89 -17.60
CA GLU A 162 -8.87 -3.09 -16.78
C GLU A 162 -8.11 -4.33 -17.24
N ASN A 163 -8.02 -4.55 -18.56
CA ASN A 163 -7.27 -5.67 -19.13
C ASN A 163 -5.78 -5.62 -18.75
N THR A 164 -5.22 -4.42 -18.60
CA THR A 164 -3.83 -4.24 -18.12
C THR A 164 -3.72 -4.65 -16.66
N VAL A 165 -4.69 -4.30 -15.82
CA VAL A 165 -4.73 -4.71 -14.42
C VAL A 165 -4.85 -6.23 -14.31
N ARG A 166 -5.75 -6.86 -15.05
CA ARG A 166 -5.92 -8.32 -15.08
C ARG A 166 -4.65 -9.06 -15.53
N SER A 167 -3.99 -8.58 -16.59
CA SER A 167 -2.74 -9.17 -17.07
C SER A 167 -1.59 -9.00 -16.06
N ARG A 168 -1.48 -7.82 -15.42
CA ARG A 168 -0.50 -7.58 -14.36
C ARG A 168 -0.76 -8.47 -13.14
N LEU A 169 -2.01 -8.66 -12.75
CA LEU A 169 -2.38 -9.53 -11.62
C LEU A 169 -1.96 -10.98 -11.89
N ARG A 170 -2.24 -11.50 -13.09
CA ARG A 170 -1.81 -12.86 -13.48
C ARG A 170 -0.30 -13.04 -13.35
N LEU A 171 0.48 -12.07 -13.85
CA LEU A 171 1.94 -12.08 -13.75
C LEU A 171 2.41 -11.91 -12.29
N ALA A 172 1.72 -11.08 -11.52
CA ALA A 172 2.02 -10.85 -10.11
C ALA A 172 1.83 -12.11 -9.27
N ARG A 173 0.70 -12.82 -9.44
CA ARG A 173 0.44 -14.10 -8.77
C ARG A 173 1.47 -15.16 -9.12
N ALA A 174 1.82 -15.30 -10.39
CA ALA A 174 2.87 -16.22 -10.83
C ALA A 174 4.25 -15.88 -10.24
N SER A 175 4.58 -14.59 -10.19
CA SER A 175 5.83 -14.11 -9.59
C SER A 175 5.84 -14.36 -8.08
N PHE A 176 4.74 -14.09 -7.40
CA PHE A 176 4.60 -14.34 -5.95
C PHE A 176 4.75 -15.83 -5.64
N ALA A 177 4.03 -16.70 -6.33
CA ALA A 177 4.12 -18.16 -6.14
C ALA A 177 5.55 -18.69 -6.31
N ARG A 178 6.24 -18.27 -7.36
CA ARG A 178 7.63 -18.65 -7.61
C ARG A 178 8.57 -18.17 -6.49
N LEU A 179 8.44 -16.93 -6.06
CA LEU A 179 9.27 -16.34 -5.01
C LEU A 179 8.97 -16.93 -3.64
N ALA A 180 7.72 -17.29 -3.37
CA ALA A 180 7.26 -17.94 -2.15
C ALA A 180 7.81 -19.38 -2.08
N ALA A 181 7.69 -20.17 -3.17
CA ALA A 181 8.23 -21.51 -3.26
C ALA A 181 9.75 -21.55 -3.03
N ALA A 182 10.49 -20.60 -3.62
CA ALA A 182 11.95 -20.48 -3.42
C ALA A 182 12.36 -20.20 -1.95
N ARG A 183 11.39 -19.92 -1.07
CA ARG A 183 11.58 -19.66 0.37
C ARG A 183 10.89 -20.67 1.27
N GLY A 184 10.43 -21.77 0.72
CA GLY A 184 9.72 -22.78 1.49
C GLY A 184 8.33 -22.33 1.99
N LEU A 185 7.78 -21.25 1.43
CA LEU A 185 6.40 -20.84 1.61
C LEU A 185 5.54 -21.54 0.55
N SER A 186 5.45 -22.86 0.63
CA SER A 186 4.52 -23.63 -0.21
C SER A 186 3.11 -23.48 0.36
N PRO A 187 2.08 -23.34 -0.48
CA PRO A 187 0.69 -23.30 -0.02
C PRO A 187 0.22 -24.61 0.63
N ASP A 188 1.08 -25.62 0.74
CA ASP A 188 0.75 -26.98 1.18
C ASP A 188 1.38 -27.38 2.52
N ALA A 189 1.80 -26.44 3.33
CA ALA A 189 2.22 -26.72 4.69
C ALA A 189 1.15 -26.20 5.67
N SER A 190 0.12 -27.01 5.91
CA SER A 190 -0.88 -26.88 7.00
C SER A 190 -1.67 -25.57 6.95
N GLN A 191 -2.75 -25.58 6.18
CA GLN A 191 -3.79 -24.56 6.25
C GLN A 191 -4.27 -24.35 7.70
N PRO A 192 -4.34 -23.09 8.18
CA PRO A 192 -5.62 -22.66 8.67
C PRO A 192 -6.42 -22.22 7.45
N GLU A 193 -7.53 -22.86 7.24
CA GLU A 193 -8.53 -22.55 6.24
C GLU A 193 -8.79 -21.04 6.21
N LEU A 194 -8.42 -20.39 5.10
CA LEU A 194 -9.05 -19.13 4.76
C LEU A 194 -10.52 -19.43 4.63
N PRO A 195 -11.42 -18.74 5.36
CA PRO A 195 -12.84 -19.00 5.27
C PRO A 195 -13.25 -18.87 3.80
N ALA A 196 -13.84 -19.92 3.27
CA ALA A 196 -14.45 -19.96 1.97
C ALA A 196 -15.42 -18.79 1.88
N LEU A 197 -15.08 -17.75 1.12
CA LEU A 197 -16.03 -16.71 0.77
C LEU A 197 -16.99 -17.33 -0.22
N GLY A 198 -18.17 -17.69 0.36
CA GLY A 198 -19.30 -18.28 -0.31
C GLY A 198 -19.66 -17.51 -1.57
N GLY A 199 -19.88 -18.30 -2.63
CA GLY A 199 -20.61 -17.83 -3.79
C GLY A 199 -22.09 -17.66 -3.43
N ALA A 200 -22.65 -16.58 -3.90
CA ALA A 200 -24.00 -16.39 -4.42
C ALA A 200 -24.05 -15.03 -5.10
#